data_88cc6bba5c85150fbb481c0b30ca2a30
#
_entry.id   88cc6bba5c85150fbb481c0b30ca2a30
#
_cell.length_a   1.000
_cell.length_b   1.000
_cell.length_c   1.000
_cell.angle_alpha   90.00
_cell.angle_beta   90.00
_cell.angle_gamma   90.00
#
_symmetry.space_group_name_H-M   'P 1'
#
loop_
_entity.id
_entity.type
_entity.pdbx_description
1 polymer ?
#
loop_
_entity_poly.entity_id
_entity_poly.type
_entity_poly.pdbx_seq_one_letter_code
_entity_poly.pdbx_strand_id
1 'polypeptide(L)'
;MRLSRMLFILAVAVFALGPAPSIPASAGPAACTIVGSTGHDVLHGTPGADVICGLGGADEIHGAGGNDILRGGRGDDSLYGSLGNDLLVGGPGGDFLSDGRGNDVMKGGGGRDYNFGGVGDDRWYGGAGPDSLIDMRGTDSIQGGLGNDSCLATFDNHGGDTIGGGPGTDIWYADPADHASTVEKKIICFAD
;
A
#
# COMPACT_ATOMS: atom_id res chain seq x y z
N MET A 1 -37.55 -35.78 59.53
CA MET A 1 -37.34 -35.18 58.20
C MET A 1 -35.94 -34.61 58.17
N ARG A 2 -34.99 -35.30 57.53
CA ARG A 2 -33.58 -34.84 57.37
C ARG A 2 -33.41 -34.39 55.95
N LEU A 3 -33.18 -33.09 55.71
CA LEU A 3 -32.82 -32.55 54.43
C LEU A 3 -31.33 -32.84 54.18
N SER A 4 -31.08 -33.67 53.18
CA SER A 4 -29.70 -33.91 52.66
C SER A 4 -29.29 -32.73 51.77
N ARG A 5 -28.23 -32.03 52.17
CA ARG A 5 -27.61 -30.99 51.36
C ARG A 5 -26.74 -31.66 50.33
N MET A 6 -27.12 -31.58 49.07
CA MET A 6 -26.32 -32.03 47.94
C MET A 6 -25.32 -30.91 47.58
N LEU A 7 -24.05 -31.18 47.87
CA LEU A 7 -22.93 -30.28 47.56
C LEU A 7 -22.54 -30.47 46.07
N PHE A 8 -22.91 -29.53 45.24
CA PHE A 8 -22.40 -29.48 43.84
C PHE A 8 -20.98 -28.96 43.86
N ILE A 9 -20.01 -29.84 43.64
CA ILE A 9 -18.63 -29.45 43.39
C ILE A 9 -18.54 -29.07 41.91
N LEU A 10 -18.45 -27.75 41.62
CA LEU A 10 -18.16 -27.23 40.30
C LEU A 10 -16.67 -27.42 40.01
N ALA A 11 -16.34 -28.43 39.24
CA ALA A 11 -14.98 -28.63 38.76
C ALA A 11 -14.66 -27.53 37.71
N VAL A 12 -13.87 -26.52 38.11
CA VAL A 12 -13.33 -25.55 37.21
C VAL A 12 -12.17 -26.25 36.46
N ALA A 13 -12.41 -26.60 35.19
CA ALA A 13 -11.37 -27.05 34.32
C ALA A 13 -10.41 -25.88 34.02
N VAL A 14 -9.26 -25.90 34.68
CA VAL A 14 -8.15 -25.00 34.32
C VAL A 14 -7.59 -25.48 33.00
N PHE A 15 -8.02 -24.87 31.90
CA PHE A 15 -7.32 -25.00 30.63
C PHE A 15 -5.95 -24.35 30.78
N ALA A 16 -4.90 -25.17 30.87
CA ALA A 16 -3.54 -24.70 30.74
C ALA A 16 -3.38 -24.12 29.33
N LEU A 17 -3.39 -22.78 29.24
CA LEU A 17 -2.89 -22.13 28.03
C LEU A 17 -1.43 -22.55 27.87
N GLY A 18 -1.16 -23.38 26.88
CA GLY A 18 0.19 -23.61 26.40
C GLY A 18 0.84 -22.25 26.04
N PRO A 19 2.18 -22.19 26.03
CA PRO A 19 2.84 -20.95 25.66
C PRO A 19 2.30 -20.51 24.29
N ALA A 20 1.83 -19.26 24.22
CA ALA A 20 1.41 -18.65 22.97
C ALA A 20 2.55 -18.82 21.95
N PRO A 21 2.23 -19.16 20.68
CA PRO A 21 3.25 -19.23 19.67
C PRO A 21 3.99 -17.89 19.68
N SER A 22 5.29 -17.93 19.93
CA SER A 22 6.15 -16.75 19.83
C SER A 22 6.02 -16.24 18.40
N ILE A 23 5.31 -15.11 18.23
CA ILE A 23 5.42 -14.33 17.00
C ILE A 23 6.90 -14.02 16.88
N PRO A 24 7.59 -14.43 15.81
CA PRO A 24 8.98 -14.05 15.63
C PRO A 24 9.04 -12.53 15.78
N ALA A 25 9.93 -12.05 16.66
CA ALA A 25 10.17 -10.63 16.83
C ALA A 25 10.31 -10.05 15.43
N SER A 26 9.51 -9.02 15.13
CA SER A 26 9.46 -8.39 13.81
C SER A 26 10.87 -8.29 13.26
N ALA A 27 11.14 -8.98 12.16
CA ALA A 27 12.35 -8.69 11.40
C ALA A 27 12.35 -7.17 11.22
N GLY A 28 13.39 -6.50 11.68
CA GLY A 28 13.56 -5.07 11.43
C GLY A 28 13.41 -4.83 9.93
N PRO A 29 13.19 -3.59 9.47
CA PRO A 29 13.03 -3.33 8.06
C PRO A 29 14.17 -4.02 7.30
N ALA A 30 13.82 -4.82 6.27
CA ALA A 30 14.81 -5.57 5.50
C ALA A 30 15.95 -4.63 5.11
N ALA A 31 17.18 -5.08 5.32
CA ALA A 31 18.36 -4.29 4.97
C ALA A 31 18.42 -4.09 3.46
N CYS A 32 18.76 -2.90 3.00
CA CYS A 32 18.88 -2.62 1.58
C CYS A 32 19.99 -3.45 0.96
N THR A 33 19.70 -4.13 -0.15
CA THR A 33 20.69 -4.85 -0.97
C THR A 33 21.38 -3.93 -1.97
N ILE A 34 20.65 -2.90 -2.42
CA ILE A 34 21.15 -1.83 -3.30
C ILE A 34 20.87 -0.51 -2.60
N VAL A 35 21.89 0.34 -2.49
CA VAL A 35 21.82 1.58 -1.71
C VAL A 35 22.37 2.73 -2.53
N GLY A 36 21.57 3.78 -2.66
CA GLY A 36 21.98 5.06 -3.24
C GLY A 36 22.71 5.97 -2.25
N SER A 37 22.64 7.24 -2.49
CA SER A 37 23.32 8.28 -1.73
C SER A 37 22.31 9.29 -1.16
N THR A 38 22.75 10.49 -0.84
CA THR A 38 21.87 11.62 -0.49
C THR A 38 21.66 12.60 -1.66
N GLY A 39 22.05 12.23 -2.85
CA GLY A 39 21.90 12.98 -4.10
C GLY A 39 21.15 12.14 -5.12
N HIS A 40 20.88 12.70 -6.27
CA HIS A 40 20.17 12.00 -7.34
C HIS A 40 20.92 10.75 -7.80
N ASP A 41 20.25 9.61 -7.71
CA ASP A 41 20.74 8.29 -8.10
C ASP A 41 19.83 7.63 -9.14
N VAL A 42 20.40 6.74 -9.97
CA VAL A 42 19.67 5.82 -10.84
C VAL A 42 20.02 4.41 -10.42
N LEU A 43 19.08 3.70 -9.82
CA LEU A 43 19.28 2.38 -9.21
C LEU A 43 18.50 1.31 -9.97
N HIS A 44 19.15 0.17 -10.23
CA HIS A 44 18.54 -0.95 -10.92
C HIS A 44 18.66 -2.22 -10.08
N GLY A 45 17.54 -2.90 -9.89
CA GLY A 45 17.46 -4.24 -9.32
C GLY A 45 17.88 -5.32 -10.31
N THR A 46 17.68 -6.55 -9.89
CA THR A 46 17.97 -7.77 -10.63
C THR A 46 16.66 -8.47 -11.04
N PRO A 47 16.68 -9.59 -11.78
CA PRO A 47 15.47 -10.40 -11.97
C PRO A 47 14.96 -11.16 -10.72
N GLY A 48 15.59 -11.01 -9.58
CA GLY A 48 15.22 -11.64 -8.31
C GLY A 48 14.85 -10.60 -7.26
N ALA A 49 14.31 -11.04 -6.13
CA ALA A 49 13.84 -10.17 -5.07
C ALA A 49 14.95 -9.27 -4.49
N ASP A 50 14.77 -7.97 -4.58
CA ASP A 50 15.70 -6.93 -4.15
C ASP A 50 15.12 -6.02 -3.06
N VAL A 51 16.00 -5.38 -2.30
CA VAL A 51 15.65 -4.27 -1.41
C VAL A 51 16.48 -3.07 -1.79
N ILE A 52 15.85 -2.08 -2.44
CA ILE A 52 16.54 -0.92 -3.00
C ILE A 52 16.16 0.33 -2.20
N CYS A 53 17.15 1.13 -1.83
CA CYS A 53 16.96 2.34 -1.05
C CYS A 53 17.69 3.52 -1.70
N GLY A 54 16.96 4.56 -2.13
CA GLY A 54 17.50 5.81 -2.66
C GLY A 54 18.17 6.64 -1.58
N LEU A 55 17.54 6.73 -0.41
CA LEU A 55 17.91 7.53 0.77
C LEU A 55 17.48 8.98 0.68
N GLY A 56 17.97 9.73 -0.25
CA GLY A 56 17.55 11.12 -0.43
C GLY A 56 18.17 11.75 -1.67
N GLY A 57 17.48 12.72 -2.19
CA GLY A 57 17.71 13.24 -3.52
C GLY A 57 16.45 13.02 -4.34
N ALA A 58 16.51 13.24 -5.63
CA ALA A 58 15.44 12.86 -6.53
C ALA A 58 15.92 11.62 -7.33
N ASP A 59 15.46 10.45 -6.89
CA ASP A 59 16.02 9.19 -7.33
C ASP A 59 15.12 8.50 -8.37
N GLU A 60 15.74 7.71 -9.26
CA GLU A 60 15.05 6.83 -10.20
C GLU A 60 15.39 5.37 -9.85
N ILE A 61 14.39 4.57 -9.46
CA ILE A 61 14.58 3.23 -8.93
C ILE A 61 13.76 2.22 -9.73
N HIS A 62 14.42 1.19 -10.28
CA HIS A 62 13.81 0.11 -11.04
C HIS A 62 14.00 -1.23 -10.33
N GLY A 63 12.90 -1.92 -9.96
CA GLY A 63 12.92 -3.27 -9.38
C GLY A 63 13.34 -4.33 -10.40
N ALA A 64 12.82 -4.25 -11.59
CA ALA A 64 12.97 -5.16 -12.74
C ALA A 64 12.09 -6.41 -12.63
N GLY A 65 12.37 -7.35 -11.76
CA GLY A 65 11.53 -8.51 -11.58
C GLY A 65 11.86 -9.27 -10.31
N GLY A 66 10.91 -10.02 -9.80
CA GLY A 66 10.97 -10.58 -8.46
C GLY A 66 10.02 -9.80 -7.55
N ASN A 67 9.99 -10.15 -6.29
CA ASN A 67 9.16 -9.43 -5.33
C ASN A 67 10.06 -8.43 -4.60
N ASP A 68 10.02 -7.18 -5.01
CA ASP A 68 10.96 -6.16 -4.61
C ASP A 68 10.44 -5.24 -3.51
N ILE A 69 11.36 -4.59 -2.81
CA ILE A 69 11.06 -3.50 -1.89
C ILE A 69 11.85 -2.27 -2.34
N LEU A 70 11.14 -1.27 -2.86
CA LEU A 70 11.71 -0.02 -3.33
C LEU A 70 11.40 1.09 -2.32
N ARG A 71 12.41 1.82 -1.90
CA ARG A 71 12.27 2.98 -1.00
C ARG A 71 12.98 4.17 -1.63
N GLY A 72 12.21 5.18 -2.03
CA GLY A 72 12.75 6.45 -2.52
C GLY A 72 13.53 7.16 -1.43
N GLY A 73 12.85 7.61 -0.44
CA GLY A 73 13.46 8.27 0.70
C GLY A 73 13.02 9.71 0.86
N ARG A 74 13.92 10.66 0.87
CA ARG A 74 13.57 12.09 0.87
C ARG A 74 13.82 12.69 -0.51
N GLY A 75 12.85 13.43 -1.02
CA GLY A 75 12.95 14.09 -2.32
C GLY A 75 11.88 13.57 -3.25
N ASP A 76 11.85 14.10 -4.46
CA ASP A 76 10.83 13.73 -5.44
C ASP A 76 11.36 12.54 -6.26
N ASP A 77 10.89 11.35 -5.93
CA ASP A 77 11.43 10.09 -6.43
C ASP A 77 10.57 9.46 -7.53
N SER A 78 11.18 8.60 -8.36
CA SER A 78 10.48 7.80 -9.38
C SER A 78 10.76 6.31 -9.17
N LEU A 79 9.74 5.54 -8.78
CA LEU A 79 9.84 4.14 -8.45
C LEU A 79 9.06 3.27 -9.45
N TYR A 80 9.72 2.24 -9.98
CA TYR A 80 9.15 1.29 -10.94
C TYR A 80 9.33 -0.15 -10.45
N GLY A 81 8.22 -0.81 -10.02
CA GLY A 81 8.22 -2.21 -9.56
C GLY A 81 8.49 -3.18 -10.68
N SER A 82 7.71 -3.13 -11.73
CA SER A 82 7.77 -3.89 -12.99
C SER A 82 7.10 -5.25 -12.91
N LEU A 83 7.78 -6.35 -12.60
CA LEU A 83 7.22 -7.71 -12.54
C LEU A 83 7.40 -8.29 -11.14
N GLY A 84 6.32 -8.74 -10.52
CA GLY A 84 6.36 -9.39 -9.21
C GLY A 84 5.39 -8.74 -8.24
N ASN A 85 5.36 -9.20 -7.02
CA ASN A 85 4.55 -8.59 -6.00
C ASN A 85 5.44 -7.63 -5.18
N ASP A 86 5.35 -6.35 -5.49
CA ASP A 86 6.30 -5.34 -5.06
C ASP A 86 5.77 -4.46 -3.91
N LEU A 87 6.67 -3.89 -3.14
CA LEU A 87 6.38 -2.85 -2.18
C LEU A 87 7.13 -1.57 -2.56
N LEU A 88 6.41 -0.56 -3.01
CA LEU A 88 6.95 0.76 -3.34
C LEU A 88 6.62 1.75 -2.22
N VAL A 89 7.61 2.46 -1.74
CA VAL A 89 7.48 3.50 -0.72
C VAL A 89 8.22 4.75 -1.20
N GLY A 90 7.49 5.77 -1.60
CA GLY A 90 8.05 7.07 -2.01
C GLY A 90 8.75 7.73 -0.84
N GLY A 91 8.02 8.26 0.09
CA GLY A 91 8.55 8.91 1.28
C GLY A 91 8.09 10.35 1.42
N PRO A 92 8.89 11.25 2.00
CA PRO A 92 8.62 12.68 1.95
C PRO A 92 9.10 13.31 0.64
N GLY A 93 8.17 13.84 -0.16
CA GLY A 93 8.43 14.45 -1.46
C GLY A 93 7.22 14.34 -2.37
N GLY A 94 7.34 14.73 -3.61
CA GLY A 94 6.31 14.51 -4.62
C GLY A 94 6.73 13.35 -5.50
N ASP A 95 6.24 12.15 -5.20
CA ASP A 95 6.77 10.92 -5.75
C ASP A 95 5.93 10.38 -6.92
N PHE A 96 6.59 9.70 -7.84
CA PHE A 96 5.96 8.92 -8.89
C PHE A 96 6.19 7.43 -8.65
N LEU A 97 5.11 6.67 -8.50
CA LEU A 97 5.15 5.23 -8.28
C LEU A 97 4.39 4.51 -9.39
N SER A 98 5.04 3.52 -10.00
CA SER A 98 4.42 2.62 -10.98
C SER A 98 4.75 1.19 -10.62
N ASP A 99 3.74 0.41 -10.26
CA ASP A 99 3.92 -0.96 -9.76
C ASP A 99 4.19 -1.98 -10.87
N GLY A 100 3.34 -2.07 -11.87
CA GLY A 100 3.56 -2.92 -13.05
C GLY A 100 2.65 -4.14 -13.11
N ARG A 101 3.15 -5.34 -12.86
CA ARG A 101 2.37 -6.57 -12.83
C ARG A 101 2.62 -7.34 -11.56
N GLY A 102 1.56 -7.72 -10.88
CA GLY A 102 1.59 -8.49 -9.64
C GLY A 102 0.57 -7.94 -8.66
N ASN A 103 0.53 -8.47 -7.48
CA ASN A 103 -0.32 -7.93 -6.42
C ASN A 103 0.54 -7.05 -5.54
N ASP A 104 0.48 -5.75 -5.78
CA ASP A 104 1.45 -4.78 -5.32
C ASP A 104 0.96 -3.93 -4.14
N VAL A 105 1.88 -3.28 -3.46
CA VAL A 105 1.57 -2.28 -2.44
C VAL A 105 2.34 -1.00 -2.70
N MET A 106 1.64 0.09 -2.96
CA MET A 106 2.23 1.42 -3.10
C MET A 106 1.87 2.33 -1.94
N LYS A 107 2.84 3.10 -1.49
CA LYS A 107 2.71 4.15 -0.47
C LYS A 107 3.41 5.39 -0.97
N GLY A 108 2.66 6.43 -1.33
CA GLY A 108 3.21 7.72 -1.70
C GLY A 108 3.99 8.31 -0.54
N GLY A 109 3.30 8.71 0.50
CA GLY A 109 3.95 9.20 1.71
C GLY A 109 3.51 10.59 2.10
N GLY A 110 4.34 11.58 1.90
CA GLY A 110 3.96 12.94 2.18
C GLY A 110 4.42 13.90 1.11
N GLY A 111 3.48 14.68 0.58
CA GLY A 111 3.68 15.55 -0.54
C GLY A 111 2.60 15.38 -1.58
N ARG A 112 2.91 15.59 -2.83
CA ARG A 112 1.97 15.30 -3.91
C ARG A 112 2.47 14.09 -4.68
N ASP A 113 1.76 13.00 -4.58
CA ASP A 113 2.18 11.74 -5.15
C ASP A 113 1.32 11.33 -6.35
N TYR A 114 1.96 10.65 -7.30
CA TYR A 114 1.31 10.09 -8.47
C TYR A 114 1.54 8.58 -8.47
N ASN A 115 0.47 7.84 -8.20
CA ASN A 115 0.50 6.38 -8.15
C ASN A 115 -0.21 5.81 -9.37
N PHE A 116 0.52 5.03 -10.16
CA PHE A 116 0.06 4.41 -11.38
C PHE A 116 0.08 2.90 -11.23
N GLY A 117 -1.09 2.28 -11.20
CA GLY A 117 -1.21 0.86 -11.11
C GLY A 117 -1.16 0.13 -12.42
N GLY A 118 -0.96 -1.14 -12.31
CA GLY A 118 -0.79 -2.00 -13.44
C GLY A 118 -1.83 -3.10 -13.55
N VAL A 119 -1.42 -4.32 -13.31
CA VAL A 119 -2.27 -5.50 -13.43
C VAL A 119 -2.10 -6.38 -12.20
N GLY A 120 -3.15 -6.55 -11.42
CA GLY A 120 -3.15 -7.36 -10.23
C GLY A 120 -4.12 -6.82 -9.18
N ASP A 121 -4.25 -7.51 -8.08
CA ASP A 121 -5.07 -7.04 -6.97
C ASP A 121 -4.19 -6.18 -6.04
N ASP A 122 -4.25 -4.87 -6.20
CA ASP A 122 -3.29 -3.93 -5.64
C ASP A 122 -3.80 -3.16 -4.42
N ARG A 123 -2.90 -2.58 -3.65
CA ARG A 123 -3.20 -1.72 -2.50
C ARG A 123 -2.40 -0.45 -2.53
N TRP A 124 -3.10 0.68 -2.51
CA TRP A 124 -2.49 1.99 -2.63
C TRP A 124 -2.88 2.93 -1.51
N TYR A 125 -1.89 3.64 -1.06
CA TYR A 125 -2.02 4.65 -0.02
C TYR A 125 -1.34 5.92 -0.53
N GLY A 126 -2.10 6.98 -0.82
CA GLY A 126 -1.55 8.29 -1.16
C GLY A 126 -0.73 8.82 -0.01
N GLY A 127 -1.37 9.06 1.11
CA GLY A 127 -0.69 9.45 2.32
C GLY A 127 -1.09 10.83 2.82
N ALA A 128 -0.18 11.77 2.85
CA ALA A 128 -0.47 13.13 3.27
C ALA A 128 -0.10 14.13 2.17
N GLY A 129 -1.09 14.85 1.68
CA GLY A 129 -0.94 15.79 0.58
C GLY A 129 -1.98 15.57 -0.50
N PRO A 130 -1.98 16.35 -1.55
CA PRO A 130 -2.92 16.19 -2.65
C PRO A 130 -2.40 15.16 -3.66
N ASP A 131 -2.93 13.94 -3.58
CA ASP A 131 -2.44 12.78 -4.34
C ASP A 131 -3.31 12.45 -5.55
N SER A 132 -2.73 11.72 -6.50
CA SER A 132 -3.43 11.20 -7.67
C SER A 132 -3.14 9.70 -7.82
N LEU A 133 -4.20 8.90 -7.76
CA LEU A 133 -4.09 7.44 -7.76
C LEU A 133 -4.95 6.89 -8.89
N ILE A 134 -4.32 6.21 -9.85
CA ILE A 134 -4.97 5.69 -11.04
C ILE A 134 -4.64 4.22 -11.20
N ASP A 135 -5.67 3.39 -11.28
CA ASP A 135 -5.52 1.95 -11.50
C ASP A 135 -6.07 1.49 -12.84
N MET A 136 -5.59 0.33 -13.30
CA MET A 136 -5.93 -0.18 -14.61
C MET A 136 -6.60 -1.55 -14.64
N ARG A 137 -6.27 -2.51 -13.76
CA ARG A 137 -6.87 -3.86 -13.78
C ARG A 137 -6.68 -4.65 -12.51
N GLY A 138 -7.75 -5.08 -11.90
CA GLY A 138 -7.70 -5.98 -10.75
C GLY A 138 -8.90 -5.86 -9.84
N THR A 139 -8.72 -6.29 -8.61
CA THR A 139 -9.62 -5.98 -7.50
C THR A 139 -8.82 -5.19 -6.48
N ASP A 140 -8.99 -3.88 -6.51
CA ASP A 140 -8.03 -2.97 -5.94
C ASP A 140 -8.54 -2.24 -4.70
N SER A 141 -7.62 -1.78 -3.87
CA SER A 141 -7.93 -0.99 -2.70
C SER A 141 -7.13 0.31 -2.69
N ILE A 142 -7.82 1.40 -2.94
CA ILE A 142 -7.24 2.74 -3.06
C ILE A 142 -7.64 3.57 -1.84
N GLN A 143 -6.66 4.21 -1.20
CA GLN A 143 -6.87 5.17 -0.12
C GLN A 143 -6.08 6.45 -0.41
N GLY A 144 -6.79 7.57 -0.62
CA GLY A 144 -6.17 8.89 -0.80
C GLY A 144 -5.36 9.28 0.42
N GLY A 145 -6.01 9.44 1.54
CA GLY A 145 -5.33 9.77 2.79
C GLY A 145 -5.71 11.15 3.33
N LEU A 146 -4.73 11.93 3.75
CA LEU A 146 -4.94 13.30 4.22
C LEU A 146 -4.67 14.28 3.08
N GLY A 147 -5.67 15.04 2.68
CA GLY A 147 -5.48 16.06 1.65
C GLY A 147 -6.67 16.18 0.73
N ASN A 148 -6.48 16.88 -0.37
CA ASN A 148 -7.48 16.95 -1.42
C ASN A 148 -7.02 16.07 -2.58
N ASP A 149 -7.47 14.82 -2.59
CA ASP A 149 -6.99 13.83 -3.52
C ASP A 149 -7.80 13.87 -4.81
N SER A 150 -7.14 13.67 -5.92
CA SER A 150 -7.74 13.79 -7.23
C SER A 150 -7.51 12.54 -8.07
N CYS A 151 -8.48 12.26 -8.96
CA CYS A 151 -8.41 11.14 -9.89
C CYS A 151 -8.10 9.79 -9.20
N LEU A 152 -8.81 9.54 -8.10
CA LEU A 152 -8.91 8.20 -7.54
C LEU A 152 -9.75 7.38 -8.54
N ALA A 153 -9.13 6.60 -9.40
CA ALA A 153 -9.81 6.00 -10.54
C ALA A 153 -9.42 4.54 -10.75
N THR A 154 -10.45 3.74 -11.05
CA THR A 154 -10.32 2.36 -11.51
C THR A 154 -11.00 2.27 -12.88
N PHE A 155 -10.35 1.66 -13.87
CA PHE A 155 -10.82 1.70 -15.26
C PHE A 155 -10.95 0.32 -15.92
N ASP A 156 -11.18 -0.72 -15.17
CA ASP A 156 -11.07 -2.06 -15.71
C ASP A 156 -12.38 -2.77 -16.11
N ASN A 157 -13.54 -2.23 -15.71
CA ASN A 157 -14.87 -2.84 -15.81
C ASN A 157 -14.99 -4.20 -15.06
N HIS A 158 -14.10 -4.50 -14.12
CA HIS A 158 -14.19 -5.60 -13.18
C HIS A 158 -14.63 -5.03 -11.85
N GLY A 159 -15.76 -5.36 -11.34
CA GLY A 159 -16.23 -4.82 -10.07
C GLY A 159 -15.52 -5.45 -8.88
N GLY A 160 -15.46 -4.70 -7.81
CA GLY A 160 -14.93 -5.16 -6.52
C GLY A 160 -13.92 -4.22 -5.89
N ASP A 161 -13.59 -3.11 -6.55
CA ASP A 161 -12.64 -2.14 -6.06
C ASP A 161 -13.20 -1.34 -4.88
N THR A 162 -12.30 -0.96 -4.00
CA THR A 162 -12.63 -0.15 -2.84
C THR A 162 -11.86 1.15 -2.89
N ILE A 163 -12.57 2.28 -2.93
CA ILE A 163 -11.98 3.61 -2.98
C ILE A 163 -12.37 4.37 -1.72
N GLY A 164 -11.38 4.89 -1.00
CA GLY A 164 -11.53 5.80 0.12
C GLY A 164 -10.73 7.07 -0.10
N GLY A 165 -11.39 8.25 -0.13
CA GLY A 165 -10.69 9.53 -0.21
C GLY A 165 -9.92 9.84 1.06
N GLY A 166 -10.58 9.73 2.20
CA GLY A 166 -10.02 10.14 3.48
C GLY A 166 -10.48 11.54 3.90
N PRO A 167 -9.79 12.20 4.84
CA PRO A 167 -10.07 13.57 5.22
C PRO A 167 -9.59 14.58 4.20
N GLY A 168 -10.52 15.29 3.55
CA GLY A 168 -10.23 16.31 2.54
C GLY A 168 -11.40 16.53 1.60
N THR A 169 -11.17 17.22 0.51
CA THR A 169 -12.12 17.33 -0.60
C THR A 169 -11.60 16.48 -1.75
N ASP A 170 -12.17 15.28 -1.92
CA ASP A 170 -11.65 14.28 -2.81
C ASP A 170 -12.50 14.14 -4.08
N ILE A 171 -11.83 13.86 -5.17
CA ILE A 171 -12.41 13.67 -6.48
C ILE A 171 -12.09 12.27 -6.96
N TRP A 172 -13.10 11.50 -7.31
CA TRP A 172 -12.92 10.12 -7.72
C TRP A 172 -13.77 9.73 -8.93
N TYR A 173 -13.33 8.71 -9.62
CA TYR A 173 -14.07 8.01 -10.64
C TYR A 173 -13.99 6.51 -10.38
N ALA A 174 -15.12 5.84 -10.41
CA ALA A 174 -15.20 4.40 -10.31
C ALA A 174 -16.20 3.88 -11.33
N ASP A 175 -16.05 2.66 -11.74
CA ASP A 175 -17.07 2.04 -12.56
C ASP A 175 -18.32 1.70 -11.73
N PRO A 176 -19.45 1.32 -12.35
CA PRO A 176 -20.70 1.07 -11.60
C PRO A 176 -20.65 -0.13 -10.65
N ALA A 177 -19.63 -0.98 -10.73
CA ALA A 177 -19.50 -2.18 -9.92
C ALA A 177 -18.60 -1.97 -8.69
N ASP A 178 -17.91 -0.84 -8.59
CA ASP A 178 -17.00 -0.54 -7.50
C ASP A 178 -17.68 0.00 -6.25
N HIS A 179 -16.99 -0.17 -5.13
CA HIS A 179 -17.43 0.30 -3.83
C HIS A 179 -16.62 1.52 -3.37
N ALA A 180 -17.25 2.71 -3.40
CA ALA A 180 -16.63 3.92 -2.89
C ALA A 180 -17.15 4.29 -1.50
N SER A 181 -16.25 4.62 -0.58
CA SER A 181 -16.56 5.09 0.77
C SER A 181 -15.84 6.42 1.08
N THR A 182 -16.46 7.28 1.87
CA THR A 182 -15.88 8.57 2.34
C THR A 182 -15.44 9.52 1.22
N VAL A 183 -16.27 9.73 0.21
CA VAL A 183 -15.95 10.63 -0.91
C VAL A 183 -16.97 11.76 -0.96
N GLU A 184 -16.50 13.01 -0.97
CA GLU A 184 -17.38 14.17 -0.91
C GLU A 184 -17.95 14.57 -2.27
N LYS A 185 -17.25 14.30 -3.38
CA LYS A 185 -17.69 14.73 -4.70
C LYS A 185 -17.23 13.81 -5.84
N LYS A 186 -18.17 13.34 -6.66
CA LYS A 186 -17.88 12.64 -7.91
C LYS A 186 -17.64 13.63 -9.04
N ILE A 187 -16.45 13.64 -9.62
CA ILE A 187 -16.13 14.37 -10.85
C ILE A 187 -15.45 13.38 -11.81
N ILE A 188 -15.81 13.47 -13.08
CA ILE A 188 -15.21 12.66 -14.14
C ILE A 188 -13.84 13.28 -14.48
N CYS A 189 -12.76 12.57 -14.20
CA CYS A 189 -11.44 12.92 -14.72
C CYS A 189 -11.37 12.40 -16.15
N PHE A 190 -11.36 13.29 -17.14
CA PHE A 190 -11.04 12.92 -18.52
C PHE A 190 -9.52 12.91 -18.63
N ALA A 191 -8.95 11.78 -19.03
CA ALA A 191 -7.61 11.78 -19.63
C ALA A 191 -7.78 12.36 -21.05
N ASP A 192 -7.25 13.56 -21.27
CA ASP A 192 -7.09 14.14 -22.59
C ASP A 192 -5.91 13.50 -23.33
#